data_e7a93ef086fe31b7f2629889a55daff8
#
_entry.id   e7a93ef086fe31b7f2629889a55daff8
#
_cell.length_a   1.000
_cell.length_b   1.000
_cell.length_c   1.000
_cell.angle_alpha   90.00
_cell.angle_beta   90.00
_cell.angle_gamma   90.00
#
_symmetry.space_group_name_H-M   'P 1'
#
loop_
_entity.id
_entity.type
_entity.pdbx_description
1 polymer ?
#
loop_
_entity_poly.entity_id
_entity_poly.type
_entity_poly.pdbx_seq_one_letter_code
_entity_poly.pdbx_strand_id
1 'polypeptide(L)'
;MTAKPEYTWEDLEKAVGEDFSDGEVHWALEPVEWTSIRRYCESIESDFPLFHSDDEARKYGYEGIICPTSHIQNHTGNGLWRPGDPTRWPTSDRNYTSSGVGQASTRPVPAPTTTAAFATDKEVEYLKPVYIGDHLGSRGRKLLSVNIRETSVGLGALLL
;
A
#
# COMPACT_ATOMS: atom_id res chain seq x y z
N MET A 1 -11.37 -24.98 11.87
CA MET A 1 -10.38 -23.90 11.90
C MET A 1 -9.00 -24.54 11.83
N THR A 2 -8.32 -24.49 10.69
CA THR A 2 -6.92 -24.93 10.57
C THR A 2 -6.05 -23.97 11.35
N ALA A 3 -5.25 -24.50 12.28
CA ALA A 3 -4.27 -23.69 13.01
C ALA A 3 -3.38 -22.96 12.00
N LYS A 4 -3.17 -21.65 12.22
CA LYS A 4 -2.23 -20.87 11.42
C LYS A 4 -0.84 -21.48 11.61
N PRO A 5 -0.04 -21.74 10.55
CA PRO A 5 1.30 -22.27 10.72
C PRO A 5 2.12 -21.34 11.62
N GLU A 6 2.84 -21.91 12.55
CA GLU A 6 3.74 -21.17 13.44
C GLU A 6 5.09 -21.07 12.73
N TYR A 7 5.44 -19.87 12.27
CA TYR A 7 6.71 -19.58 11.64
C TYR A 7 7.73 -19.06 12.66
N THR A 8 8.99 -19.30 12.38
CA THR A 8 10.14 -18.83 13.17
C THR A 8 10.80 -17.62 12.52
N TRP A 9 11.70 -16.96 13.25
CA TRP A 9 12.53 -15.90 12.67
C TRP A 9 13.46 -16.44 11.58
N GLU A 10 13.93 -17.68 11.72
CA GLU A 10 14.75 -18.33 10.70
C GLU A 10 14.00 -18.60 9.40
N ASP A 11 12.70 -18.93 9.48
CA ASP A 11 11.85 -19.08 8.29
C ASP A 11 11.71 -17.75 7.55
N LEU A 12 11.61 -16.65 8.29
CA LEU A 12 11.54 -15.31 7.72
C LEU A 12 12.85 -14.92 7.03
N GLU A 13 14.01 -15.22 7.64
CA GLU A 13 15.32 -14.96 7.03
C GLU A 13 15.52 -15.76 5.74
N LYS A 14 15.11 -17.03 5.71
CA LYS A 14 15.16 -17.89 4.52
C LYS A 14 14.31 -17.39 3.36
N ALA A 15 13.26 -16.63 3.67
CA ALA A 15 12.33 -16.08 2.68
C ALA A 15 12.85 -14.82 1.96
N VAL A 16 14.01 -14.30 2.34
CA VAL A 16 14.65 -13.17 1.66
C VAL A 16 14.92 -13.51 0.20
N GLY A 17 14.51 -12.64 -0.70
CA GLY A 17 14.60 -12.82 -2.14
C GLY A 17 13.37 -13.45 -2.78
N GLU A 18 12.43 -13.98 -2.00
CA GLU A 18 11.19 -14.55 -2.54
C GLU A 18 10.17 -13.46 -2.90
N ASP A 19 9.40 -13.73 -3.96
CA ASP A 19 8.22 -12.92 -4.34
C ASP A 19 6.97 -13.55 -3.74
N PHE A 20 6.24 -12.77 -2.95
CA PHE A 20 5.01 -13.15 -2.27
C PHE A 20 3.74 -12.72 -3.01
N SER A 21 3.87 -12.25 -4.24
CA SER A 21 2.74 -12.00 -5.14
C SER A 21 2.30 -13.29 -5.84
N ASP A 22 1.18 -13.21 -6.55
CA ASP A 22 0.73 -14.24 -7.50
C ASP A 22 1.27 -14.04 -8.91
N GLY A 23 2.08 -12.98 -9.13
CA GLY A 23 2.61 -12.60 -10.43
C GLY A 23 1.65 -11.81 -11.32
N GLU A 24 0.39 -11.69 -10.91
CA GLU A 24 -0.63 -10.96 -11.65
C GLU A 24 -0.62 -9.46 -11.36
N VAL A 25 -1.24 -8.68 -12.24
CA VAL A 25 -1.49 -7.25 -12.00
C VAL A 25 -2.82 -7.08 -11.31
N HIS A 26 -2.80 -6.51 -10.13
CA HIS A 26 -4.00 -6.17 -9.36
C HIS A 26 -4.38 -4.73 -9.65
N TRP A 27 -5.40 -4.56 -10.49
CA TRP A 27 -5.89 -3.25 -10.89
C TRP A 27 -6.72 -2.60 -9.79
N ALA A 28 -6.58 -1.28 -9.66
CA ALA A 28 -7.46 -0.48 -8.82
C ALA A 28 -8.92 -0.65 -9.27
N LEU A 29 -9.87 -0.37 -8.37
CA LEU A 29 -11.30 -0.40 -8.72
C LEU A 29 -11.66 0.71 -9.70
N GLU A 30 -11.05 1.88 -9.51
CA GLU A 30 -11.38 3.11 -10.21
C GLU A 30 -10.11 3.72 -10.82
N PRO A 31 -10.23 4.41 -11.95
CA PRO A 31 -9.14 5.24 -12.45
C PRO A 31 -8.86 6.42 -11.51
N VAL A 32 -7.77 7.12 -11.75
CA VAL A 32 -7.44 8.35 -11.01
C VAL A 32 -8.50 9.42 -11.30
N GLU A 33 -9.13 9.93 -10.25
CA GLU A 33 -10.22 10.89 -10.35
C GLU A 33 -9.84 12.28 -9.84
N TRP A 34 -10.33 13.32 -10.51
CA TRP A 34 -10.16 14.71 -10.09
C TRP A 34 -10.62 14.95 -8.65
N THR A 35 -11.77 14.43 -8.30
CA THR A 35 -12.34 14.62 -6.95
C THR A 35 -11.42 14.09 -5.86
N SER A 36 -10.75 12.97 -6.11
CA SER A 36 -9.79 12.38 -5.18
C SER A 36 -8.55 13.26 -5.01
N ILE A 37 -7.97 13.74 -6.12
CA ILE A 37 -6.84 14.67 -6.10
C ILE A 37 -7.18 15.95 -5.34
N ARG A 38 -8.31 16.57 -5.66
CA ARG A 38 -8.78 17.80 -5.02
C ARG A 38 -8.92 17.64 -3.51
N ARG A 39 -9.61 16.58 -3.06
CA ARG A 39 -9.79 16.31 -1.62
C ARG A 39 -8.48 16.04 -0.90
N TYR A 40 -7.56 15.37 -1.55
CA TYR A 40 -6.24 15.17 -1.00
C TYR A 40 -5.50 16.50 -0.83
N CYS A 41 -5.48 17.35 -1.87
CA CYS A 41 -4.87 18.68 -1.80
C CYS A 41 -5.52 19.55 -0.70
N GLU A 42 -6.84 19.50 -0.56
CA GLU A 42 -7.54 20.17 0.54
C GLU A 42 -7.08 19.69 1.91
N SER A 43 -6.87 18.37 2.08
CA SER A 43 -6.48 17.79 3.37
C SER A 43 -5.06 18.14 3.81
N ILE A 44 -4.18 18.44 2.86
CA ILE A 44 -2.78 18.83 3.12
C ILE A 44 -2.52 20.32 2.84
N GLU A 45 -3.58 21.08 2.55
CA GLU A 45 -3.52 22.52 2.23
C GLU A 45 -2.52 22.84 1.10
N SER A 46 -2.47 21.96 0.08
CA SER A 46 -1.56 22.15 -1.07
C SER A 46 -2.13 23.13 -2.08
N ASP A 47 -1.42 24.19 -2.33
CA ASP A 47 -1.70 25.19 -3.36
C ASP A 47 -0.85 25.03 -4.63
N PHE A 48 -0.18 23.88 -4.77
CA PHE A 48 0.73 23.64 -5.90
C PHE A 48 -0.02 23.62 -7.24
N PRO A 49 0.26 24.56 -8.17
CA PRO A 49 -0.61 24.82 -9.32
C PRO A 49 -0.83 23.62 -10.24
N LEU A 50 0.14 22.70 -10.34
CA LEU A 50 0.07 21.54 -11.22
C LEU A 50 -1.00 20.50 -10.77
N PHE A 51 -1.48 20.61 -9.54
CA PHE A 51 -2.55 19.74 -9.01
C PHE A 51 -3.94 20.35 -9.17
N HIS A 52 -4.04 21.60 -9.65
CA HIS A 52 -5.29 22.36 -9.67
C HIS A 52 -5.70 22.89 -11.05
N SER A 53 -4.75 23.01 -11.97
CA SER A 53 -4.99 23.66 -13.26
C SER A 53 -4.24 22.97 -14.40
N ASP A 54 -5.00 22.53 -15.40
CA ASP A 54 -4.44 22.00 -16.65
C ASP A 54 -3.53 23.02 -17.35
N ASP A 55 -3.94 24.29 -17.36
CA ASP A 55 -3.18 25.33 -18.04
C ASP A 55 -1.83 25.58 -17.35
N GLU A 56 -1.80 25.56 -16.02
CA GLU A 56 -0.55 25.65 -15.27
C GLU A 56 0.31 24.39 -15.50
N ALA A 57 -0.27 23.21 -15.46
CA ALA A 57 0.46 21.98 -15.70
C ALA A 57 1.11 21.96 -17.10
N ARG A 58 0.38 22.41 -18.13
CA ARG A 58 0.91 22.50 -19.52
C ARG A 58 2.07 23.48 -19.67
N LYS A 59 2.13 24.56 -18.90
CA LYS A 59 3.29 25.49 -18.90
C LYS A 59 4.59 24.81 -18.47
N TYR A 60 4.48 23.76 -17.66
CA TYR A 60 5.62 22.97 -17.21
C TYR A 60 5.85 21.67 -18.00
N GLY A 61 5.14 21.52 -19.14
CA GLY A 61 5.34 20.41 -20.06
C GLY A 61 4.54 19.13 -19.73
N TYR A 62 3.58 19.20 -18.79
CA TYR A 62 2.65 18.12 -18.52
C TYR A 62 1.43 18.17 -19.44
N GLU A 63 0.77 17.05 -19.64
CA GLU A 63 -0.44 16.97 -20.49
C GLU A 63 -1.67 17.61 -19.82
N GLY A 64 -1.70 17.66 -18.50
CA GLY A 64 -2.78 18.20 -17.68
C GLY A 64 -2.46 18.06 -16.21
N ILE A 65 -3.49 18.20 -15.37
CA ILE A 65 -3.37 18.03 -13.91
C ILE A 65 -2.75 16.68 -13.59
N ILE A 66 -1.68 16.71 -12.79
CA ILE A 66 -1.00 15.50 -12.32
C ILE A 66 -1.47 15.10 -10.92
N CYS A 67 -1.49 13.81 -10.65
CA CYS A 67 -1.74 13.29 -9.32
C CYS A 67 -0.53 13.58 -8.41
N PRO A 68 -0.71 14.15 -7.20
CA PRO A 68 0.36 14.28 -6.23
C PRO A 68 1.03 12.93 -5.98
N THR A 69 2.35 12.87 -6.01
CA THR A 69 3.10 11.61 -5.87
C THR A 69 2.78 10.87 -4.59
N SER A 70 2.60 11.59 -3.48
CA SER A 70 2.19 11.05 -2.19
C SER A 70 0.75 10.49 -2.18
N HIS A 71 -0.07 10.85 -3.17
CA HIS A 71 -1.46 10.38 -3.30
C HIS A 71 -1.62 9.19 -4.26
N ILE A 72 -0.67 8.94 -5.16
CA ILE A 72 -0.71 7.85 -6.15
C ILE A 72 -1.06 6.50 -5.51
N GLN A 73 -0.55 6.24 -4.32
CA GLN A 73 -0.78 5.00 -3.60
C GLN A 73 -2.26 4.71 -3.31
N ASN A 74 -3.06 5.76 -3.14
CA ASN A 74 -4.49 5.63 -2.88
C ASN A 74 -5.27 5.15 -4.11
N HIS A 75 -4.64 5.24 -5.29
CA HIS A 75 -5.20 4.82 -6.57
C HIS A 75 -4.68 3.46 -7.04
N THR A 76 -3.96 2.70 -6.21
CA THR A 76 -3.44 1.37 -6.57
C THR A 76 -4.17 0.24 -5.86
N GLY A 77 -5.13 0.54 -4.99
CA GLY A 77 -5.88 -0.45 -4.21
C GLY A 77 -7.06 -1.05 -4.97
N ASN A 78 -7.31 -2.33 -4.77
CA ASN A 78 -8.47 -3.04 -5.33
C ASN A 78 -9.75 -2.88 -4.50
N GLY A 79 -9.83 -1.82 -3.71
CA GLY A 79 -10.97 -1.48 -2.86
C GLY A 79 -10.93 -2.14 -1.48
N LEU A 80 -11.69 -1.56 -0.56
CA LEU A 80 -11.74 -2.00 0.83
C LEU A 80 -12.77 -3.09 1.06
N TRP A 81 -13.90 -3.03 0.37
CA TRP A 81 -15.05 -3.91 0.55
C TRP A 81 -15.99 -3.80 -0.65
N ARG A 82 -16.67 -4.90 -1.00
CA ARG A 82 -17.69 -4.97 -2.04
C ARG A 82 -18.97 -5.57 -1.48
N PRO A 83 -20.15 -5.22 -2.02
CA PRO A 83 -21.39 -5.88 -1.66
C PRO A 83 -21.26 -7.42 -1.81
N GLY A 84 -21.56 -8.14 -0.72
CA GLY A 84 -21.42 -9.59 -0.65
C GLY A 84 -20.16 -10.08 0.03
N ASP A 85 -19.15 -9.21 0.23
CA ASP A 85 -17.97 -9.57 0.99
C ASP A 85 -18.29 -9.70 2.50
N PRO A 86 -17.57 -10.55 3.23
CA PRO A 86 -17.65 -10.57 4.69
C PRO A 86 -17.35 -9.20 5.28
N THR A 87 -18.04 -8.86 6.38
CA THR A 87 -17.77 -7.58 7.05
C THR A 87 -16.31 -7.50 7.52
N ARG A 88 -15.67 -6.38 7.26
CA ARG A 88 -14.28 -6.12 7.70
C ARG A 88 -14.17 -5.81 9.20
N TRP A 89 -15.24 -5.31 9.76
CA TRP A 89 -15.35 -4.87 11.15
C TRP A 89 -16.45 -5.68 11.85
N PRO A 90 -16.18 -6.99 12.15
CA PRO A 90 -17.22 -7.89 12.69
C PRO A 90 -17.57 -7.60 14.15
N THR A 91 -16.85 -6.70 14.80
CA THR A 91 -17.00 -6.34 16.20
C THR A 91 -16.86 -4.84 16.41
N SER A 92 -17.50 -4.32 17.47
CA SER A 92 -17.30 -2.95 17.95
C SER A 92 -16.12 -2.81 18.92
N ASP A 93 -15.35 -3.86 19.15
CA ASP A 93 -14.15 -3.79 19.98
C ASP A 93 -13.14 -2.81 19.38
N ARG A 94 -12.76 -1.80 20.17
CA ARG A 94 -11.77 -0.79 19.77
C ARG A 94 -10.37 -1.37 19.55
N ASN A 95 -10.06 -2.51 20.13
CA ASN A 95 -8.78 -3.21 19.97
C ASN A 95 -8.78 -4.14 18.75
N TYR A 96 -9.93 -4.29 18.06
CA TYR A 96 -9.97 -5.08 16.86
C TYR A 96 -9.23 -4.37 15.73
N THR A 97 -8.21 -5.03 15.22
CA THR A 97 -7.49 -4.59 14.02
C THR A 97 -7.87 -5.52 12.86
N SER A 98 -8.43 -4.97 11.78
CA SER A 98 -8.62 -5.77 10.59
C SER A 98 -7.24 -6.11 10.01
N SER A 99 -6.89 -7.38 10.02
CA SER A 99 -5.71 -7.86 9.32
C SER A 99 -5.92 -7.71 7.81
N GLY A 100 -5.06 -6.96 7.16
CA GLY A 100 -4.99 -6.94 5.72
C GLY A 100 -5.85 -5.90 5.03
N VAL A 101 -5.58 -4.63 5.27
CA VAL A 101 -6.08 -3.56 4.40
C VAL A 101 -5.33 -3.59 3.08
N GLY A 102 -6.02 -4.00 2.02
CA GLY A 102 -5.72 -3.51 0.67
C GLY A 102 -4.47 -4.03 -0.03
N GLN A 103 -3.83 -5.10 0.41
CA GLN A 103 -2.77 -5.71 -0.38
C GLN A 103 -3.24 -7.03 -1.00
N ALA A 104 -3.21 -7.07 -2.30
CA ALA A 104 -3.35 -8.29 -3.08
C ALA A 104 -2.11 -9.19 -2.88
N SER A 105 -1.94 -9.69 -1.68
CA SER A 105 -0.95 -10.70 -1.41
C SER A 105 -1.67 -12.02 -1.25
N THR A 106 -1.45 -12.90 -2.15
CA THR A 106 -2.03 -14.24 -2.13
C THR A 106 -1.29 -15.17 -1.20
N ARG A 107 -0.02 -14.88 -0.92
CA ARG A 107 0.83 -15.67 -0.05
C ARG A 107 1.37 -14.83 1.12
N PRO A 108 1.08 -15.22 2.38
CA PRO A 108 1.64 -14.51 3.53
C PRO A 108 3.14 -14.73 3.63
N VAL A 109 3.87 -13.68 4.03
CA VAL A 109 5.28 -13.80 4.40
C VAL A 109 5.38 -14.73 5.63
N PRO A 110 6.32 -15.71 5.65
CA PRO A 110 6.47 -16.64 6.75
C PRO A 110 7.16 -15.95 7.95
N ALA A 111 6.42 -15.15 8.67
CA ALA A 111 6.89 -14.41 9.82
C ALA A 111 6.24 -14.90 11.11
N PRO A 112 6.97 -14.91 12.24
CA PRO A 112 6.38 -15.19 13.54
C PRO A 112 5.25 -14.22 13.85
N THR A 113 4.32 -14.65 14.70
CA THR A 113 3.27 -13.76 15.20
C THR A 113 3.88 -12.67 16.06
N THR A 114 3.65 -11.41 15.70
CA THR A 114 4.09 -10.24 16.45
C THR A 114 2.91 -9.51 17.07
N THR A 115 3.15 -8.77 18.13
CA THR A 115 2.11 -7.99 18.83
C THR A 115 1.74 -6.71 18.11
N ALA A 116 2.65 -6.16 17.30
CA ALA A 116 2.44 -4.95 16.52
C ALA A 116 3.29 -4.96 15.24
N ALA A 117 2.83 -4.22 14.23
CA ALA A 117 3.58 -3.95 13.01
C ALA A 117 3.41 -2.48 12.64
N PHE A 118 4.50 -1.84 12.23
CA PHE A 118 4.53 -0.43 11.84
C PHE A 118 5.27 -0.29 10.51
N ALA A 119 4.74 0.56 9.63
CA ALA A 119 5.50 1.06 8.50
C ALA A 119 6.41 2.20 8.99
N THR A 120 7.71 2.09 8.75
CA THR A 120 8.71 3.08 9.22
C THR A 120 9.15 3.98 8.09
N ASP A 121 9.54 3.39 6.97
CA ASP A 121 10.14 4.08 5.86
C ASP A 121 9.57 3.59 4.53
N LYS A 122 9.65 4.44 3.51
CA LYS A 122 9.25 4.11 2.16
C LYS A 122 10.11 4.88 1.17
N GLU A 123 10.73 4.15 0.26
CA GLU A 123 11.42 4.69 -0.91
C GLU A 123 10.60 4.42 -2.16
N VAL A 124 10.41 5.43 -3.00
CA VAL A 124 9.61 5.33 -4.22
C VAL A 124 10.30 6.05 -5.36
N GLU A 125 10.48 5.36 -6.47
CA GLU A 125 10.92 5.94 -7.73
C GLU A 125 9.72 6.17 -8.64
N TYR A 126 9.52 7.42 -9.06
CA TYR A 126 8.44 7.82 -9.96
C TYR A 126 8.97 7.94 -11.38
N LEU A 127 8.61 7.03 -12.26
CA LEU A 127 9.10 6.97 -13.63
C LEU A 127 8.31 7.85 -14.60
N LYS A 128 7.05 8.12 -14.28
CA LYS A 128 6.11 8.92 -15.10
C LYS A 128 5.15 9.70 -14.22
N PRO A 129 4.67 10.86 -14.68
CA PRO A 129 3.53 11.49 -14.06
C PRO A 129 2.29 10.61 -14.20
N VAL A 130 1.37 10.73 -13.27
CA VAL A 130 0.07 10.08 -13.28
C VAL A 130 -1.00 11.13 -13.47
N TYR A 131 -1.89 10.92 -14.43
CA TYR A 131 -2.93 11.87 -14.83
C TYR A 131 -4.32 11.39 -14.42
N ILE A 132 -5.27 12.32 -14.45
CA ILE A 132 -6.69 11.99 -14.31
C ILE A 132 -7.08 11.04 -15.44
N GLY A 133 -7.75 9.97 -15.10
CA GLY A 133 -8.18 8.91 -16.03
C GLY A 133 -7.19 7.75 -16.15
N ASP A 134 -5.97 7.87 -15.62
CA ASP A 134 -5.04 6.75 -15.59
C ASP A 134 -5.57 5.64 -14.68
N HIS A 135 -5.50 4.40 -15.17
CA HIS A 135 -5.90 3.24 -14.38
C HIS A 135 -4.64 2.54 -13.88
N LEU A 136 -4.47 2.52 -12.57
CA LEU A 136 -3.27 2.02 -11.93
C LEU A 136 -3.45 0.58 -11.44
N GLY A 137 -2.37 -0.17 -11.46
CA GLY A 137 -2.32 -1.51 -10.90
C GLY A 137 -1.04 -1.74 -10.12
N SER A 138 -1.07 -2.70 -9.21
CA SER A 138 0.10 -3.15 -8.47
C SER A 138 0.50 -4.55 -8.88
N ARG A 139 1.80 -4.83 -8.92
CA ARG A 139 2.36 -6.13 -9.25
C ARG A 139 3.64 -6.38 -8.48
N GLY A 140 3.84 -7.63 -8.07
CA GLY A 140 5.04 -8.05 -7.37
C GLY A 140 5.02 -7.68 -5.89
N ARG A 141 5.63 -8.51 -5.06
CA ARG A 141 5.85 -8.27 -3.63
C ARG A 141 7.03 -9.07 -3.16
N LYS A 142 8.21 -8.52 -3.29
CA LYS A 142 9.46 -9.21 -2.98
C LYS A 142 9.98 -8.78 -1.61
N LEU A 143 10.36 -9.75 -0.78
CA LEU A 143 11.09 -9.50 0.46
C LEU A 143 12.57 -9.28 0.12
N LEU A 144 13.07 -8.06 0.29
CA LEU A 144 14.44 -7.72 -0.09
C LEU A 144 15.45 -7.97 1.02
N SER A 145 15.07 -7.68 2.27
CA SER A 145 15.93 -7.90 3.42
C SER A 145 15.14 -8.08 4.70
N VAL A 146 15.76 -8.71 5.67
CA VAL A 146 15.27 -8.88 7.04
C VAL A 146 16.37 -8.47 7.99
N ASN A 147 16.05 -7.66 8.99
CA ASN A 147 16.97 -7.30 10.07
C ASN A 147 16.28 -7.55 11.41
N ILE A 148 16.66 -8.62 12.07
CA ILE A 148 16.10 -9.00 13.37
C ILE A 148 16.90 -8.31 14.47
N ARG A 149 16.18 -7.67 15.38
CA ARG A 149 16.78 -6.92 16.51
C ARG A 149 16.06 -7.22 17.80
N GLU A 150 16.82 -7.24 18.88
CA GLU A 150 16.28 -7.20 20.21
C GLU A 150 15.82 -5.77 20.54
N THR A 151 14.61 -5.66 21.07
CA THR A 151 14.02 -4.39 21.47
C THR A 151 13.64 -4.45 22.94
N SER A 152 13.28 -3.32 23.54
CA SER A 152 12.83 -3.24 24.94
C SER A 152 11.56 -4.07 25.23
N VAL A 153 10.84 -4.50 24.21
CA VAL A 153 9.60 -5.29 24.32
C VAL A 153 9.73 -6.70 23.72
N GLY A 154 10.94 -7.13 23.35
CA GLY A 154 11.22 -8.43 22.77
C GLY A 154 11.88 -8.37 21.40
N LEU A 155 11.89 -9.49 20.68
CA LEU A 155 12.43 -9.54 19.30
C LEU A 155 11.49 -8.85 18.32
N GLY A 156 12.08 -8.07 17.44
CA GLY A 156 11.42 -7.43 16.32
C GLY A 156 12.21 -7.61 15.02
N ALA A 157 11.55 -7.47 13.87
CA ALA A 157 12.20 -7.48 12.59
C ALA A 157 11.84 -6.23 11.77
N LEU A 158 12.84 -5.65 11.11
CA LEU A 158 12.66 -4.68 10.04
C LEU A 158 12.68 -5.44 8.71
N LEU A 159 11.61 -5.30 7.92
CA LEU A 159 11.45 -5.92 6.61
C LEU A 159 11.54 -4.85 5.51
N LEU A 160 12.22 -5.18 4.45
CA LEU A 160 12.32 -4.39 3.23
C LEU A 160 11.91 -5.23 2.04
#